data_8d168eecfbc4afe481d15cc2bbcb571c
#
_entry.id   8d168eecfbc4afe481d15cc2bbcb571c
#
_cell.length_a   1.000
_cell.length_b   1.000
_cell.length_c   1.000
_cell.angle_alpha   90.00
_cell.angle_beta   90.00
_cell.angle_gamma   90.00
#
_symmetry.space_group_name_H-M   'P 1'
#
loop_
_entity.id
_entity.type
_entity.pdbx_description
1 polymer ?
#
loop_
_entity_poly.entity_id
_entity_poly.type
_entity_poly.pdbx_seq_one_letter_code
_entity_poly.pdbx_strand_id
1 'polypeptide(L)'
;NNSKGEYMPKEKVETNKDKLLSDVLNEIEREYGKGSVMKLGDRAAVDIEPIPSGSLLLDDALGIGGYPKGRIIEIFGPESSGKTTLALHAVAEVQKKGGRAAFIDAENAIDPVYAKNLGVNIDELILSQPDSGEQGLDIMLMLVESGAVDLVVVDSVAALVPQAELDGEMGDNQVGLQARMMSKAMRKLAGAMNQNDCTAIFINQLREKVGVIYGNPETTPGGRALKFYSSVRVDIRKADAIKNGTDIVGNKVKVKIVKNKVAPPFKSAVLEIMYGEGISYISELLDLCVDANIVKKAGAWFSYEGEKIGQGKEAAKAYIKANPEFKSMLEEKLKEFRTNKDVEE
;
A
#
# COMPACT_ATOMS: atom_id res chain seq x y z
N ASN A 1 14.11 -46.42 -40.32
CA ASN A 1 12.84 -45.80 -40.71
C ASN A 1 12.19 -45.22 -39.47
N ASN A 2 12.51 -43.98 -39.15
CA ASN A 2 11.87 -43.18 -38.12
C ASN A 2 10.89 -42.23 -38.81
N SER A 3 9.59 -42.50 -38.63
CA SER A 3 8.56 -41.54 -38.95
C SER A 3 8.23 -40.74 -37.67
N LYS A 4 8.77 -39.52 -37.59
CA LYS A 4 8.29 -38.50 -36.64
C LYS A 4 6.89 -38.05 -37.10
N GLY A 5 5.86 -38.40 -36.33
CA GLY A 5 4.54 -37.85 -36.53
C GLY A 5 4.55 -36.35 -36.11
N GLU A 6 4.41 -35.48 -37.06
CA GLU A 6 4.12 -34.06 -36.84
C GLU A 6 2.74 -33.94 -36.25
N TYR A 7 2.65 -33.42 -35.03
CA TYR A 7 1.40 -33.05 -34.39
C TYR A 7 0.89 -31.74 -35.02
N MET A 8 0.01 -31.87 -36.00
CA MET A 8 -0.75 -30.74 -36.53
C MET A 8 -1.80 -30.32 -35.50
N PRO A 9 -1.90 -29.03 -35.12
CA PRO A 9 -3.00 -28.56 -34.31
C PRO A 9 -4.31 -28.72 -35.09
N LYS A 10 -5.28 -29.44 -34.52
CA LYS A 10 -6.64 -29.53 -35.06
C LYS A 10 -7.23 -28.13 -35.14
N GLU A 11 -7.53 -27.64 -36.34
CA GLU A 11 -8.39 -26.49 -36.55
C GLU A 11 -9.70 -26.72 -35.76
N LYS A 12 -9.99 -25.83 -34.79
CA LYS A 12 -11.27 -25.82 -34.09
C LYS A 12 -12.35 -25.45 -35.11
N VAL A 13 -13.16 -26.40 -35.49
CA VAL A 13 -14.39 -26.11 -36.23
C VAL A 13 -15.26 -25.22 -35.34
N GLU A 14 -15.48 -24.00 -35.77
CA GLU A 14 -16.32 -23.04 -35.07
C GLU A 14 -17.74 -23.60 -34.98
N THR A 15 -18.22 -23.86 -33.79
CA THR A 15 -19.56 -24.39 -33.56
C THR A 15 -20.58 -23.26 -33.60
N ASN A 16 -21.84 -23.56 -33.86
CA ASN A 16 -22.93 -22.59 -33.83
C ASN A 16 -23.00 -21.87 -32.46
N LYS A 17 -22.59 -22.55 -31.38
CA LYS A 17 -22.51 -21.94 -30.03
C LYS A 17 -21.38 -20.91 -29.90
N ASP A 18 -20.24 -21.13 -30.53
CA ASP A 18 -19.11 -20.18 -30.49
C ASP A 18 -19.49 -18.88 -31.19
N LYS A 19 -20.20 -18.96 -32.31
CA LYS A 19 -20.70 -17.83 -33.03
C LYS A 19 -21.76 -17.05 -32.24
N LEU A 20 -22.71 -17.72 -31.64
CA LEU A 20 -23.74 -17.12 -30.77
C LEU A 20 -23.11 -16.43 -29.56
N LEU A 21 -22.10 -17.05 -28.95
CA LEU A 21 -21.37 -16.45 -27.83
C LEU A 21 -20.63 -15.19 -28.26
N SER A 22 -19.93 -15.24 -29.39
CA SER A 22 -19.22 -14.06 -29.92
C SER A 22 -20.17 -12.89 -30.19
N ASP A 23 -21.34 -13.17 -30.79
CA ASP A 23 -22.34 -12.13 -31.09
C ASP A 23 -22.86 -11.47 -29.81
N VAL A 24 -23.17 -12.25 -28.76
CA VAL A 24 -23.64 -11.76 -27.47
C VAL A 24 -22.54 -10.95 -26.76
N LEU A 25 -21.28 -11.42 -26.78
CA LEU A 25 -20.17 -10.67 -26.16
C LEU A 25 -19.97 -9.31 -26.82
N ASN A 26 -20.06 -9.25 -28.16
CA ASN A 26 -19.97 -7.99 -28.90
C ASN A 26 -21.16 -7.06 -28.60
N GLU A 27 -22.36 -7.60 -28.42
CA GLU A 27 -23.54 -6.82 -28.04
C GLU A 27 -23.39 -6.20 -26.64
N ILE A 28 -22.90 -6.99 -25.67
CA ILE A 28 -22.62 -6.52 -24.30
C ILE A 28 -21.59 -5.40 -24.32
N GLU A 29 -20.49 -5.57 -25.06
CA GLU A 29 -19.47 -4.52 -25.15
C GLU A 29 -19.99 -3.23 -25.83
N ARG A 30 -20.89 -3.37 -26.78
CA ARG A 30 -21.49 -2.19 -27.45
C ARG A 30 -22.46 -1.44 -26.53
N GLU A 31 -23.21 -2.18 -25.69
CA GLU A 31 -24.20 -1.58 -24.77
C GLU A 31 -23.54 -1.02 -23.49
N TYR A 32 -22.59 -1.73 -22.90
CA TYR A 32 -22.01 -1.41 -21.60
C TYR A 32 -20.56 -0.90 -21.65
N GLY A 33 -19.97 -0.85 -22.83
CA GLY A 33 -18.58 -0.39 -23.04
C GLY A 33 -17.57 -1.53 -23.17
N LYS A 34 -16.46 -1.21 -23.80
CA LYS A 34 -15.36 -2.15 -24.05
C LYS A 34 -14.76 -2.64 -22.72
N GLY A 35 -14.60 -3.95 -22.58
CA GLY A 35 -14.08 -4.57 -21.38
C GLY A 35 -15.13 -4.86 -20.30
N SER A 36 -16.43 -4.63 -20.59
CA SER A 36 -17.53 -5.00 -19.69
C SER A 36 -17.68 -6.50 -19.49
N VAL A 37 -17.21 -7.29 -20.44
CA VAL A 37 -17.17 -8.76 -20.38
C VAL A 37 -15.90 -9.26 -21.05
N MET A 38 -15.29 -10.33 -20.47
CA MET A 38 -14.10 -10.96 -21.03
C MET A 38 -13.96 -12.38 -20.50
N LYS A 39 -13.17 -13.20 -21.17
CA LYS A 39 -12.78 -14.50 -20.62
C LYS A 39 -11.75 -14.28 -19.52
N LEU A 40 -11.85 -15.04 -18.44
CA LEU A 40 -10.92 -14.92 -17.30
C LEU A 40 -9.45 -15.11 -17.70
N GLY A 41 -9.17 -16.00 -18.64
CA GLY A 41 -7.82 -16.22 -19.19
C GLY A 41 -7.24 -15.00 -19.89
N ASP A 42 -8.07 -14.18 -20.51
CA ASP A 42 -7.63 -12.93 -21.16
C ASP A 42 -7.26 -11.86 -20.13
N ARG A 43 -7.79 -11.96 -18.91
CA ARG A 43 -7.49 -11.09 -17.78
C ARG A 43 -6.25 -11.53 -16.98
N ALA A 44 -5.94 -12.81 -16.99
CA ALA A 44 -4.85 -13.40 -16.19
C ALA A 44 -3.45 -12.90 -16.60
N ALA A 45 -3.32 -12.21 -17.73
CA ALA A 45 -2.06 -11.62 -18.18
C ALA A 45 -1.82 -10.18 -17.66
N VAL A 46 -2.72 -9.62 -16.84
CA VAL A 46 -2.52 -8.30 -16.24
C VAL A 46 -1.79 -8.50 -14.91
N ASP A 47 -0.47 -8.42 -14.95
CA ASP A 47 0.34 -8.25 -13.74
C ASP A 47 -0.14 -6.99 -13.02
N ILE A 48 -0.58 -7.15 -11.76
CA ILE A 48 -0.96 -6.02 -10.93
C ILE A 48 0.32 -5.27 -10.59
N GLU A 49 0.47 -4.07 -11.14
CA GLU A 49 1.61 -3.22 -10.83
C GLU A 49 1.53 -2.77 -9.37
N PRO A 50 2.60 -2.92 -8.56
CA PRO A 50 2.62 -2.46 -7.19
C PRO A 50 3.05 -0.99 -7.08
N ILE A 51 2.54 -0.32 -6.04
CA ILE A 51 3.12 0.91 -5.52
C ILE A 51 4.06 0.51 -4.38
N PRO A 52 5.38 0.74 -4.49
CA PRO A 52 6.31 0.46 -3.41
C PRO A 52 5.90 1.17 -2.13
N SER A 53 6.03 0.50 -1.00
CA SER A 53 5.68 1.09 0.30
C SER A 53 6.74 2.01 0.88
N GLY A 54 7.95 1.97 0.33
CA GLY A 54 9.14 2.60 0.91
C GLY A 54 9.89 1.69 1.90
N SER A 55 9.38 0.50 2.16
CA SER A 55 9.98 -0.56 2.97
C SER A 55 10.09 -1.84 2.17
N LEU A 56 11.28 -2.39 2.04
CA LEU A 56 11.52 -3.67 1.37
C LEU A 56 10.84 -4.82 2.11
N LEU A 57 10.85 -4.79 3.44
CA LEU A 57 10.24 -5.82 4.28
C LEU A 57 8.71 -5.79 4.18
N LEU A 58 8.11 -4.60 4.13
CA LEU A 58 6.67 -4.47 3.95
C LEU A 58 6.26 -4.88 2.52
N ASP A 59 7.05 -4.53 1.51
CA ASP A 59 6.81 -4.95 0.13
C ASP A 59 6.82 -6.48 0.00
N ASP A 60 7.72 -7.16 0.68
CA ASP A 60 7.74 -8.62 0.76
C ASP A 60 6.49 -9.19 1.44
N ALA A 61 6.06 -8.58 2.54
CA ALA A 61 4.85 -9.00 3.26
C ALA A 61 3.57 -8.79 2.43
N LEU A 62 3.53 -7.77 1.58
CA LEU A 62 2.42 -7.51 0.66
C LEU A 62 2.35 -8.53 -0.49
N GLY A 63 3.43 -9.21 -0.80
CA GLY A 63 3.50 -10.37 -1.70
C GLY A 63 3.67 -10.04 -3.19
N ILE A 64 3.34 -8.83 -3.63
CA ILE A 64 3.50 -8.37 -5.03
C ILE A 64 4.54 -7.26 -5.19
N GLY A 65 5.29 -6.96 -4.13
CA GLY A 65 6.30 -5.91 -4.13
C GLY A 65 5.81 -4.52 -3.76
N GLY A 66 4.62 -4.39 -3.21
CA GLY A 66 4.03 -3.15 -2.75
C GLY A 66 2.50 -3.21 -2.64
N TYR A 67 1.88 -2.05 -2.52
CA TYR A 67 0.43 -1.92 -2.53
C TYR A 67 -0.14 -2.15 -3.93
N PRO A 68 -1.24 -2.88 -4.09
CA PRO A 68 -1.82 -3.13 -5.41
C PRO A 68 -2.40 -1.85 -6.02
N LYS A 69 -1.90 -1.47 -7.18
CA LYS A 69 -2.37 -0.31 -7.94
C LYS A 69 -3.84 -0.47 -8.33
N GLY A 70 -4.60 0.61 -8.28
CA GLY A 70 -6.02 0.61 -8.63
C GLY A 70 -6.95 0.02 -7.56
N ARG A 71 -6.46 -0.24 -6.36
CA ARG A 71 -7.21 -0.88 -5.27
C ARG A 71 -7.33 0.01 -4.05
N ILE A 72 -8.26 -0.38 -3.16
CA ILE A 72 -8.43 0.24 -1.86
C ILE A 72 -7.58 -0.51 -0.83
N ILE A 73 -6.76 0.23 -0.11
CA ILE A 73 -5.91 -0.25 0.98
C ILE A 73 -6.37 0.44 2.27
N GLU A 74 -6.54 -0.32 3.34
CA GLU A 74 -6.74 0.19 4.68
C GLU A 74 -5.48 -0.04 5.52
N ILE A 75 -4.99 1.03 6.14
CA ILE A 75 -3.91 0.96 7.14
C ILE A 75 -4.53 1.37 8.46
N PHE A 76 -4.50 0.48 9.45
CA PHE A 76 -5.12 0.73 10.74
C PHE A 76 -4.21 0.30 11.89
N GLY A 77 -4.39 0.94 13.01
CA GLY A 77 -3.61 0.68 14.22
C GLY A 77 -3.89 1.71 15.31
N PRO A 78 -3.28 1.52 16.49
CA PRO A 78 -3.35 2.49 17.57
C PRO A 78 -2.77 3.86 17.16
N GLU A 79 -3.08 4.87 17.94
CA GLU A 79 -2.49 6.21 17.78
C GLU A 79 -0.96 6.14 17.85
N SER A 80 -0.30 6.98 17.06
CA SER A 80 1.18 7.06 17.00
C SER A 80 1.89 5.75 16.64
N SER A 81 1.23 4.87 15.90
CA SER A 81 1.81 3.60 15.45
C SER A 81 2.58 3.68 14.12
N GLY A 82 2.51 4.82 13.41
CA GLY A 82 3.21 5.03 12.13
C GLY A 82 2.31 4.92 10.89
N LYS A 83 1.00 4.97 11.02
CA LYS A 83 0.04 4.91 9.90
C LYS A 83 0.28 6.00 8.86
N THR A 84 0.37 7.24 9.31
CA THR A 84 0.62 8.40 8.44
C THR A 84 2.00 8.31 7.78
N THR A 85 3.00 7.83 8.49
CA THR A 85 4.35 7.59 7.95
C THR A 85 4.31 6.62 6.77
N LEU A 86 3.61 5.48 6.90
CA LEU A 86 3.46 4.54 5.79
C LEU A 86 2.79 5.19 4.58
N ALA A 87 1.73 5.96 4.80
CA ALA A 87 1.01 6.64 3.72
C ALA A 87 1.88 7.70 3.02
N LEU A 88 2.65 8.48 3.77
CA LEU A 88 3.56 9.48 3.20
C LEU A 88 4.68 8.84 2.39
N HIS A 89 5.22 7.71 2.80
CA HIS A 89 6.19 6.97 1.99
C HIS A 89 5.58 6.48 0.68
N ALA A 90 4.34 6.00 0.68
CA ALA A 90 3.64 5.63 -0.55
C ALA A 90 3.45 6.83 -1.50
N VAL A 91 3.12 8.00 -0.96
CA VAL A 91 3.05 9.25 -1.73
C VAL A 91 4.39 9.57 -2.38
N ALA A 92 5.48 9.51 -1.61
CA ALA A 92 6.83 9.76 -2.13
C ALA A 92 7.20 8.79 -3.25
N GLU A 93 6.86 7.51 -3.13
CA GLU A 93 7.14 6.50 -4.16
C GLU A 93 6.34 6.73 -5.46
N VAL A 94 5.08 7.15 -5.35
CA VAL A 94 4.27 7.53 -6.51
C VAL A 94 4.87 8.75 -7.23
N GLN A 95 5.26 9.77 -6.47
CA GLN A 95 5.86 10.98 -7.02
C GLN A 95 7.22 10.73 -7.71
N LYS A 96 8.04 9.84 -7.17
CA LYS A 96 9.32 9.43 -7.78
C LYS A 96 9.16 8.86 -9.20
N LYS A 97 8.04 8.22 -9.47
CA LYS A 97 7.71 7.67 -10.80
C LYS A 97 6.98 8.66 -11.69
N GLY A 98 6.90 9.92 -11.32
CA GLY A 98 6.21 10.97 -12.05
C GLY A 98 4.69 10.98 -11.85
N GLY A 99 4.16 10.18 -10.92
CA GLY A 99 2.76 10.15 -10.56
C GLY A 99 2.32 11.33 -9.70
N ARG A 100 1.02 11.52 -9.59
CA ARG A 100 0.40 12.56 -8.78
C ARG A 100 -0.35 11.96 -7.62
N ALA A 101 -0.21 12.57 -6.46
CA ALA A 101 -0.88 12.16 -5.24
C ALA A 101 -1.69 13.30 -4.62
N ALA A 102 -2.77 12.93 -3.96
CA ALA A 102 -3.58 13.82 -3.14
C ALA A 102 -3.66 13.28 -1.70
N PHE A 103 -3.74 14.19 -0.75
CA PHE A 103 -3.85 13.89 0.66
C PHE A 103 -5.06 14.62 1.25
N ILE A 104 -6.05 13.86 1.68
CA ILE A 104 -7.24 14.38 2.36
C ILE A 104 -6.99 14.28 3.85
N ASP A 105 -6.62 15.41 4.44
CA ASP A 105 -6.22 15.55 5.84
C ASP A 105 -7.43 15.99 6.69
N ALA A 106 -8.26 15.03 7.06
CA ALA A 106 -9.45 15.27 7.89
C ALA A 106 -9.10 15.55 9.35
N GLU A 107 -7.89 15.24 9.80
CA GLU A 107 -7.40 15.53 11.15
C GLU A 107 -6.73 16.90 11.27
N ASN A 108 -6.48 17.60 10.15
CA ASN A 108 -5.73 18.85 10.08
C ASN A 108 -4.35 18.76 10.76
N ALA A 109 -3.66 17.66 10.56
CA ALA A 109 -2.47 17.29 11.32
C ALA A 109 -1.23 16.99 10.47
N ILE A 110 -1.30 17.14 9.14
CA ILE A 110 -0.15 16.90 8.28
C ILE A 110 0.98 17.89 8.58
N ASP A 111 2.17 17.35 8.80
CA ASP A 111 3.39 18.12 8.99
C ASP A 111 4.17 18.17 7.67
N PRO A 112 4.27 19.35 7.01
CA PRO A 112 4.96 19.46 5.74
C PRO A 112 6.47 19.23 5.84
N VAL A 113 7.08 19.55 6.96
CA VAL A 113 8.52 19.31 7.19
C VAL A 113 8.79 17.81 7.27
N TYR A 114 7.99 17.09 8.05
CA TYR A 114 8.10 15.65 8.14
C TYR A 114 7.84 14.97 6.80
N ALA A 115 6.80 15.36 6.08
CA ALA A 115 6.51 14.86 4.75
C ALA A 115 7.69 15.04 3.79
N LYS A 116 8.28 16.22 3.76
CA LYS A 116 9.46 16.53 2.96
C LYS A 116 10.67 15.66 3.34
N ASN A 117 10.89 15.43 4.62
CA ASN A 117 11.97 14.57 5.10
C ASN A 117 11.81 13.11 4.66
N LEU A 118 10.59 12.64 4.48
CA LEU A 118 10.28 11.30 3.96
C LEU A 118 10.42 11.20 2.44
N GLY A 119 10.70 12.28 1.76
CA GLY A 119 10.88 12.34 0.30
C GLY A 119 9.65 12.81 -0.47
N VAL A 120 8.61 13.29 0.21
CA VAL A 120 7.43 13.88 -0.46
C VAL A 120 7.81 15.23 -1.07
N ASN A 121 7.47 15.41 -2.34
CA ASN A 121 7.48 16.73 -2.95
C ASN A 121 6.21 17.47 -2.51
N ILE A 122 6.36 18.33 -1.50
CA ILE A 122 5.24 19.04 -0.88
C ILE A 122 4.65 20.13 -1.79
N ASP A 123 5.39 20.60 -2.77
CA ASP A 123 4.91 21.60 -3.72
C ASP A 123 3.94 20.99 -4.76
N GLU A 124 4.07 19.69 -5.01
CA GLU A 124 3.23 18.94 -5.96
C GLU A 124 2.11 18.12 -5.27
N LEU A 125 2.16 17.96 -3.95
CA LEU A 125 1.13 17.23 -3.21
C LEU A 125 -0.16 18.04 -3.14
N ILE A 126 -1.24 17.46 -3.67
CA ILE A 126 -2.58 18.05 -3.57
C ILE A 126 -3.11 17.82 -2.16
N LEU A 127 -3.39 18.88 -1.43
CA LEU A 127 -3.89 18.81 -0.05
C LEU A 127 -5.33 19.32 0.01
N SER A 128 -6.20 18.58 0.69
CA SER A 128 -7.54 19.00 1.08
C SER A 128 -7.72 18.80 2.58
N GLN A 129 -8.27 19.80 3.25
CA GLN A 129 -8.69 19.75 4.65
C GLN A 129 -10.19 19.99 4.72
N PRO A 130 -11.02 18.95 4.58
CA PRO A 130 -12.47 19.09 4.43
C PRO A 130 -13.14 19.51 5.73
N ASP A 131 -14.29 20.20 5.59
CA ASP A 131 -15.12 20.62 6.73
C ASP A 131 -16.04 19.49 7.24
N SER A 132 -16.36 18.54 6.38
CA SER A 132 -17.21 17.39 6.72
C SER A 132 -16.72 16.11 6.04
N GLY A 133 -17.21 14.96 6.50
CA GLY A 133 -16.92 13.67 5.89
C GLY A 133 -17.42 13.58 4.45
N GLU A 134 -18.62 14.08 4.17
CA GLU A 134 -19.19 14.12 2.82
C GLU A 134 -18.32 14.96 1.87
N GLN A 135 -17.89 16.13 2.32
CA GLN A 135 -17.01 16.99 1.50
C GLN A 135 -15.70 16.29 1.18
N GLY A 136 -15.06 15.65 2.16
CA GLY A 136 -13.81 14.93 1.95
C GLY A 136 -13.94 13.76 0.98
N LEU A 137 -15.02 12.99 1.10
CA LEU A 137 -15.28 11.85 0.21
C LEU A 137 -15.73 12.30 -1.19
N ASP A 138 -16.47 13.38 -1.33
CA ASP A 138 -16.82 13.96 -2.62
C ASP A 138 -15.59 14.51 -3.35
N ILE A 139 -14.70 15.20 -2.64
CA ILE A 139 -13.41 15.66 -3.20
C ILE A 139 -12.58 14.47 -3.68
N MET A 140 -12.50 13.42 -2.86
CA MET A 140 -11.80 12.20 -3.22
C MET A 140 -12.37 11.58 -4.50
N LEU A 141 -13.69 11.46 -4.60
CA LEU A 141 -14.37 10.91 -5.77
C LEU A 141 -14.07 11.72 -7.03
N MET A 142 -14.13 13.06 -6.95
CA MET A 142 -13.80 13.94 -8.07
C MET A 142 -12.34 13.77 -8.52
N LEU A 143 -11.40 13.65 -7.59
CA LEU A 143 -9.99 13.42 -7.91
C LEU A 143 -9.79 12.07 -8.60
N VAL A 144 -10.43 11.02 -8.12
CA VAL A 144 -10.37 9.68 -8.73
C VAL A 144 -10.98 9.70 -10.14
N GLU A 145 -12.15 10.27 -10.30
CA GLU A 145 -12.87 10.35 -11.59
C GLU A 145 -12.15 11.20 -12.63
N SER A 146 -11.30 12.14 -12.20
CA SER A 146 -10.52 12.98 -13.11
C SER A 146 -9.53 12.19 -13.98
N GLY A 147 -9.11 11.01 -13.52
CA GLY A 147 -8.07 10.22 -14.17
C GLY A 147 -6.66 10.83 -14.09
N ALA A 148 -6.50 11.96 -13.38
CA ALA A 148 -5.24 12.71 -13.29
C ALA A 148 -4.43 12.42 -12.02
N VAL A 149 -5.00 11.67 -11.07
CA VAL A 149 -4.40 11.36 -9.78
C VAL A 149 -4.18 9.86 -9.65
N ASP A 150 -2.98 9.45 -9.25
CA ASP A 150 -2.58 8.06 -9.15
C ASP A 150 -2.80 7.48 -7.75
N LEU A 151 -2.73 8.31 -6.72
CA LEU A 151 -2.91 7.93 -5.32
C LEU A 151 -3.68 9.00 -4.56
N VAL A 152 -4.69 8.59 -3.81
CA VAL A 152 -5.37 9.44 -2.82
C VAL A 152 -5.24 8.79 -1.45
N VAL A 153 -4.75 9.55 -0.48
CA VAL A 153 -4.68 9.17 0.94
C VAL A 153 -5.77 9.91 1.70
N VAL A 154 -6.50 9.20 2.56
CA VAL A 154 -7.46 9.78 3.51
C VAL A 154 -6.96 9.53 4.93
N ASP A 155 -6.65 10.58 5.64
CA ASP A 155 -6.16 10.53 7.04
C ASP A 155 -7.04 11.41 7.93
N SER A 156 -7.90 10.86 8.69
CA SER A 156 -8.27 9.47 8.85
C SER A 156 -9.79 9.29 8.70
N VAL A 157 -10.23 8.05 8.53
CA VAL A 157 -11.67 7.71 8.51
C VAL A 157 -12.37 8.15 9.78
N ALA A 158 -11.74 8.01 10.94
CA ALA A 158 -12.28 8.43 12.23
C ALA A 158 -12.62 9.92 12.30
N ALA A 159 -11.89 10.75 11.56
CA ALA A 159 -12.08 12.21 11.50
C ALA A 159 -13.08 12.66 10.41
N LEU A 160 -13.59 11.74 9.60
CA LEU A 160 -14.63 12.02 8.61
C LEU A 160 -16.01 12.11 9.33
N VAL A 161 -16.33 13.28 9.83
CA VAL A 161 -17.56 13.54 10.56
C VAL A 161 -18.68 13.88 9.61
N PRO A 162 -19.83 13.18 9.65
CA PRO A 162 -21.00 13.52 8.83
C PRO A 162 -21.51 14.94 9.10
N GLN A 163 -21.95 15.65 8.06
CA GLN A 163 -22.46 17.02 8.17
C GLN A 163 -23.65 17.09 9.13
N ALA A 164 -24.53 16.10 9.10
CA ALA A 164 -25.68 16.04 10.01
C ALA A 164 -25.29 15.97 11.48
N GLU A 165 -24.14 15.33 11.79
CA GLU A 165 -23.59 15.30 13.14
C GLU A 165 -23.03 16.68 13.55
N LEU A 166 -22.37 17.39 12.61
CA LEU A 166 -21.85 18.73 12.84
C LEU A 166 -22.97 19.77 13.05
N ASP A 167 -24.07 19.62 12.34
CA ASP A 167 -25.23 20.51 12.41
C ASP A 167 -26.13 20.21 13.61
N GLY A 168 -26.01 19.01 14.20
CA GLY A 168 -26.80 18.57 15.35
C GLY A 168 -26.40 19.23 16.68
N GLU A 169 -27.27 19.11 17.65
CA GLU A 169 -26.99 19.57 19.02
C GLU A 169 -26.11 18.56 19.78
N MET A 170 -25.40 19.02 20.83
CA MET A 170 -24.50 18.19 21.63
C MET A 170 -25.13 16.94 22.24
N GLY A 171 -26.44 16.95 22.45
CA GLY A 171 -27.20 15.81 23.00
C GLY A 171 -27.80 14.86 21.98
N ASP A 172 -27.63 15.14 20.68
CA ASP A 172 -28.23 14.35 19.61
C ASP A 172 -27.57 12.98 19.46
N ASN A 173 -28.41 11.96 19.30
CA ASN A 173 -27.95 10.61 19.02
C ASN A 173 -27.83 10.40 17.52
N GLN A 174 -26.60 10.41 17.01
CA GLN A 174 -26.24 10.31 15.59
C GLN A 174 -25.68 8.93 15.21
N VAL A 175 -26.19 7.87 15.80
CA VAL A 175 -25.71 6.49 15.60
C VAL A 175 -25.84 6.07 14.13
N GLY A 176 -24.76 5.53 13.60
CA GLY A 176 -24.70 4.91 12.28
C GLY A 176 -24.57 5.85 11.09
N LEU A 177 -24.53 7.18 11.27
CA LEU A 177 -24.39 8.14 10.18
C LEU A 177 -23.05 7.97 9.44
N GLN A 178 -21.95 7.82 10.16
CA GLN A 178 -20.62 7.63 9.56
C GLN A 178 -20.56 6.31 8.78
N ALA A 179 -21.10 5.23 9.31
CA ALA A 179 -21.15 3.94 8.64
C ALA A 179 -21.95 3.99 7.32
N ARG A 180 -23.06 4.69 7.28
CA ARG A 180 -23.88 4.88 6.06
C ARG A 180 -23.15 5.73 5.03
N MET A 181 -22.51 6.80 5.46
CA MET A 181 -21.68 7.67 4.61
C MET A 181 -20.55 6.88 3.97
N MET A 182 -19.80 6.09 4.76
CA MET A 182 -18.72 5.25 4.27
C MET A 182 -19.23 4.17 3.30
N SER A 183 -20.34 3.52 3.58
CA SER A 183 -20.94 2.52 2.70
C SER A 183 -21.31 3.10 1.33
N LYS A 184 -21.90 4.30 1.32
CA LYS A 184 -22.25 5.01 0.08
C LYS A 184 -20.99 5.40 -0.70
N ALA A 185 -19.99 5.94 -0.02
CA ALA A 185 -18.73 6.34 -0.62
C ALA A 185 -17.99 5.16 -1.23
N MET A 186 -17.87 4.03 -0.51
CA MET A 186 -17.16 2.86 -1.01
C MET A 186 -17.80 2.29 -2.28
N ARG A 187 -19.11 2.27 -2.37
CA ARG A 187 -19.80 1.82 -3.60
C ARG A 187 -19.48 2.69 -4.80
N LYS A 188 -19.44 4.01 -4.62
CA LYS A 188 -19.09 4.94 -5.70
C LYS A 188 -17.60 4.87 -6.07
N LEU A 189 -16.72 4.84 -5.07
CA LEU A 189 -15.27 4.82 -5.25
C LEU A 189 -14.79 3.54 -5.92
N ALA A 190 -15.32 2.38 -5.56
CA ALA A 190 -14.92 1.11 -6.16
C ALA A 190 -15.12 1.09 -7.68
N GLY A 191 -16.25 1.62 -8.16
CA GLY A 191 -16.51 1.75 -9.59
C GLY A 191 -15.56 2.75 -10.28
N ALA A 192 -15.39 3.93 -9.70
CA ALA A 192 -14.54 5.00 -10.24
C ALA A 192 -13.06 4.59 -10.27
N MET A 193 -12.57 3.93 -9.24
CA MET A 193 -11.17 3.47 -9.16
C MET A 193 -10.85 2.41 -10.19
N ASN A 194 -11.76 1.49 -10.43
CA ASN A 194 -11.59 0.44 -11.44
C ASN A 194 -11.46 1.02 -12.86
N GLN A 195 -12.12 2.14 -13.12
CA GLN A 195 -12.09 2.82 -14.42
C GLN A 195 -10.90 3.74 -14.61
N ASN A 196 -10.34 4.30 -13.54
CA ASN A 196 -9.37 5.39 -13.60
C ASN A 196 -7.97 5.02 -13.09
N ASP A 197 -7.73 3.77 -12.73
CA ASP A 197 -6.44 3.24 -12.27
C ASP A 197 -5.82 4.05 -11.11
N CYS A 198 -6.67 4.59 -10.25
CA CYS A 198 -6.28 5.33 -9.06
C CYS A 198 -6.28 4.41 -7.85
N THR A 199 -5.29 4.56 -6.97
CA THR A 199 -5.16 3.81 -5.72
C THR A 199 -5.61 4.66 -4.55
N ALA A 200 -6.29 4.07 -3.58
CA ALA A 200 -6.71 4.75 -2.36
C ALA A 200 -6.12 4.08 -1.13
N ILE A 201 -5.54 4.87 -0.23
CA ILE A 201 -5.12 4.46 1.10
C ILE A 201 -5.98 5.18 2.13
N PHE A 202 -6.74 4.39 2.89
CA PHE A 202 -7.50 4.89 4.05
C PHE A 202 -6.76 4.56 5.32
N ILE A 203 -6.45 5.59 6.09
CA ILE A 203 -5.91 5.45 7.44
C ILE A 203 -7.07 5.36 8.40
N ASN A 204 -7.03 4.40 9.33
CA ASN A 204 -8.05 4.23 10.32
C ASN A 204 -7.45 4.01 11.71
N GLN A 205 -8.19 4.38 12.73
CA GLN A 205 -7.80 4.18 14.12
C GLN A 205 -8.36 2.85 14.65
N LEU A 206 -7.76 2.31 15.70
CA LEU A 206 -8.32 1.23 16.49
C LEU A 206 -9.06 1.79 17.68
N ARG A 207 -10.24 1.23 17.93
CA ARG A 207 -11.04 1.50 19.14
C ARG A 207 -11.44 0.19 19.78
N GLU A 208 -11.73 0.22 21.07
CA GLU A 208 -12.25 -0.92 21.81
C GLU A 208 -13.77 -0.83 21.94
N LYS A 209 -14.45 -1.93 21.66
CA LYS A 209 -15.89 -2.06 21.94
C LYS A 209 -16.09 -2.28 23.43
N VAL A 210 -16.87 -1.42 24.05
CA VAL A 210 -17.26 -1.56 25.44
C VAL A 210 -18.20 -2.78 25.60
N GLY A 211 -17.94 -3.61 26.62
CA GLY A 211 -18.81 -4.73 26.99
C GLY A 211 -18.56 -6.04 26.25
N VAL A 212 -17.48 -6.16 25.47
CA VAL A 212 -17.07 -7.44 24.88
C VAL A 212 -16.32 -8.27 25.91
N ILE A 213 -16.97 -9.33 26.41
CA ILE A 213 -16.39 -10.25 27.41
C ILE A 213 -15.60 -11.37 26.75
N TYR A 214 -16.00 -11.80 25.55
CA TYR A 214 -15.33 -12.86 24.79
C TYR A 214 -15.00 -12.38 23.37
N GLY A 215 -13.83 -12.81 22.86
CA GLY A 215 -13.34 -12.44 21.52
C GLY A 215 -12.50 -11.16 21.53
N ASN A 216 -12.24 -10.63 20.34
CA ASN A 216 -11.43 -9.43 20.17
C ASN A 216 -12.32 -8.16 20.29
N PRO A 217 -12.11 -7.31 21.31
CA PRO A 217 -12.86 -6.07 21.48
C PRO A 217 -12.43 -4.96 20.48
N GLU A 218 -11.33 -5.10 19.80
CA GLU A 218 -10.80 -4.09 18.89
C GLU A 218 -11.67 -3.94 17.65
N THR A 219 -11.95 -2.72 17.26
CA THR A 219 -12.74 -2.37 16.08
C THR A 219 -12.22 -1.08 15.44
N THR A 220 -12.55 -0.89 14.17
CA THR A 220 -12.27 0.35 13.43
C THR A 220 -13.54 1.15 13.21
N PRO A 221 -13.51 2.51 13.31
CA PRO A 221 -14.65 3.37 12.97
C PRO A 221 -15.03 3.28 11.49
N GLY A 222 -16.24 3.74 11.16
CA GLY A 222 -16.73 3.81 9.79
C GLY A 222 -17.51 2.59 9.31
N GLY A 223 -17.84 1.65 10.20
CA GLY A 223 -18.64 0.46 9.89
C GLY A 223 -17.86 -0.62 9.16
N ARG A 224 -18.55 -1.46 8.39
CA ARG A 224 -17.97 -2.65 7.75
C ARG A 224 -17.57 -2.45 6.29
N ALA A 225 -17.99 -1.37 5.65
CA ALA A 225 -17.80 -1.17 4.22
C ALA A 225 -16.32 -1.16 3.82
N LEU A 226 -15.48 -0.45 4.55
CA LEU A 226 -14.06 -0.37 4.26
C LEU A 226 -13.36 -1.73 4.39
N LYS A 227 -13.73 -2.53 5.39
CA LYS A 227 -13.24 -3.92 5.52
C LYS A 227 -13.60 -4.78 4.31
N PHE A 228 -14.79 -4.61 3.79
CA PHE A 228 -15.30 -5.37 2.64
C PHE A 228 -14.63 -4.94 1.33
N TYR A 229 -14.56 -3.63 1.08
CA TYR A 229 -14.03 -3.08 -0.18
C TYR A 229 -12.51 -3.06 -0.26
N SER A 230 -11.79 -3.08 0.85
CA SER A 230 -10.34 -3.12 0.84
C SER A 230 -9.81 -4.42 0.25
N SER A 231 -8.86 -4.30 -0.67
CA SER A 231 -8.12 -5.45 -1.21
C SER A 231 -6.99 -5.87 -0.29
N VAL A 232 -6.42 -4.92 0.45
CA VAL A 232 -5.36 -5.12 1.42
C VAL A 232 -5.70 -4.36 2.69
N ARG A 233 -5.49 -5.01 3.84
CA ARG A 233 -5.60 -4.39 5.16
C ARG A 233 -4.32 -4.63 5.94
N VAL A 234 -3.71 -3.55 6.40
CA VAL A 234 -2.44 -3.53 7.13
C VAL A 234 -2.70 -3.13 8.58
N ASP A 235 -2.41 -4.04 9.50
CA ASP A 235 -2.40 -3.77 10.94
C ASP A 235 -0.99 -3.34 11.34
N ILE A 236 -0.85 -2.13 11.88
CA ILE A 236 0.44 -1.60 12.34
C ILE A 236 0.39 -1.30 13.82
N ARG A 237 1.39 -1.79 14.56
CA ARG A 237 1.51 -1.63 16.00
C ARG A 237 2.92 -1.27 16.41
N LYS A 238 3.02 -0.33 17.31
CA LYS A 238 4.29 0.01 17.96
C LYS A 238 4.78 -1.18 18.80
N ALA A 239 6.04 -1.52 18.61
CA ALA A 239 6.73 -2.53 19.41
C ALA A 239 7.75 -1.84 20.34
N ASP A 240 9.04 -2.01 20.09
CA ASP A 240 10.09 -1.52 20.97
C ASP A 240 10.57 -0.12 20.57
N ALA A 241 11.05 0.64 21.54
CA ALA A 241 11.76 1.88 21.28
C ALA A 241 13.18 1.60 20.74
N ILE A 242 13.62 2.43 19.79
CA ILE A 242 15.01 2.44 19.31
C ILE A 242 15.76 3.52 20.06
N LYS A 243 16.86 3.14 20.69
CA LYS A 243 17.66 4.03 21.53
C LYS A 243 19.05 4.25 20.93
N ASN A 244 19.53 5.47 21.05
CA ASN A 244 20.93 5.83 20.87
C ASN A 244 21.46 6.36 22.21
N GLY A 245 22.17 5.49 22.96
CA GLY A 245 22.49 5.75 24.35
C GLY A 245 21.24 5.75 25.25
N THR A 246 20.95 6.90 25.86
CA THR A 246 19.74 7.09 26.69
C THR A 246 18.58 7.70 25.90
N ASP A 247 18.82 8.23 24.70
CA ASP A 247 17.84 8.93 23.90
C ASP A 247 17.04 7.97 23.04
N ILE A 248 15.72 8.16 23.00
CA ILE A 248 14.83 7.42 22.09
C ILE A 248 14.84 8.13 20.75
N VAL A 249 15.31 7.45 19.70
CA VAL A 249 15.48 8.04 18.36
C VAL A 249 14.46 7.50 17.34
N GLY A 250 13.68 6.52 17.72
CA GLY A 250 12.67 5.93 16.86
C GLY A 250 11.92 4.80 17.53
N ASN A 251 11.12 4.07 16.75
CA ASN A 251 10.36 2.92 17.19
C ASN A 251 10.44 1.78 16.17
N LYS A 252 10.53 0.56 16.67
CA LYS A 252 10.17 -0.61 15.89
C LYS A 252 8.66 -0.72 15.85
N VAL A 253 8.11 -1.02 14.68
CA VAL A 253 6.69 -1.25 14.48
C VAL A 253 6.50 -2.60 13.81
N LYS A 254 5.50 -3.34 14.30
CA LYS A 254 5.09 -4.59 13.68
C LYS A 254 3.94 -4.31 12.72
N VAL A 255 4.12 -4.68 11.46
CA VAL A 255 3.07 -4.66 10.44
C VAL A 255 2.64 -6.08 10.13
N LYS A 256 1.33 -6.29 10.02
CA LYS A 256 0.73 -7.57 9.64
C LYS A 256 -0.33 -7.34 8.57
N ILE A 257 -0.27 -8.11 7.51
CA ILE A 257 -1.25 -8.06 6.44
C ILE A 257 -2.41 -8.98 6.80
N VAL A 258 -3.46 -8.42 7.37
CA VAL A 258 -4.61 -9.19 7.88
C VAL A 258 -5.65 -9.53 6.82
N LYS A 259 -5.62 -8.84 5.69
CA LYS A 259 -6.40 -9.16 4.49
C LYS A 259 -5.56 -8.87 3.27
N ASN A 260 -5.55 -9.81 2.32
CA ASN A 260 -4.85 -9.65 1.06
C ASN A 260 -5.58 -10.44 -0.05
N LYS A 261 -6.09 -9.72 -1.06
CA LYS A 261 -6.77 -10.34 -2.21
C LYS A 261 -5.82 -10.61 -3.39
N VAL A 262 -4.57 -10.16 -3.31
CA VAL A 262 -3.60 -10.25 -4.41
C VAL A 262 -2.43 -11.19 -4.12
N ALA A 263 -2.31 -11.65 -2.88
CA ALA A 263 -1.28 -12.59 -2.42
C ALA A 263 -1.74 -13.30 -1.14
N PRO A 264 -1.03 -14.33 -0.64
CA PRO A 264 -1.36 -14.97 0.64
C PRO A 264 -1.34 -13.98 1.80
N PRO A 265 -2.39 -13.96 2.65
CA PRO A 265 -2.48 -13.05 3.80
C PRO A 265 -1.65 -13.51 4.99
N PHE A 266 -1.65 -12.68 6.05
CA PHE A 266 -1.07 -12.92 7.39
C PHE A 266 0.45 -12.89 7.47
N LYS A 267 1.14 -12.48 6.40
CA LYS A 267 2.57 -12.16 6.48
C LYS A 267 2.77 -10.91 7.33
N SER A 268 3.88 -10.87 8.04
CA SER A 268 4.24 -9.75 8.90
C SER A 268 5.70 -9.35 8.73
N ALA A 269 6.01 -8.12 9.10
CA ALA A 269 7.36 -7.58 9.13
C ALA A 269 7.53 -6.66 10.34
N VAL A 270 8.77 -6.46 10.77
CA VAL A 270 9.13 -5.45 11.77
C VAL A 270 9.94 -4.37 11.08
N LEU A 271 9.41 -3.16 11.10
CA LEU A 271 10.04 -1.99 10.49
C LEU A 271 10.65 -1.10 11.56
N GLU A 272 11.67 -0.35 11.20
CA GLU A 272 12.24 0.72 12.02
C GLU A 272 11.78 2.07 11.48
N ILE A 273 11.07 2.84 12.30
CA ILE A 273 10.68 4.21 11.99
C ILE A 273 11.51 5.13 12.88
N MET A 274 12.38 5.92 12.24
CA MET A 274 13.24 6.88 12.91
C MET A 274 12.55 8.25 12.99
N TYR A 275 12.63 8.92 14.12
CA TYR A 275 12.03 10.24 14.29
C TYR A 275 12.62 11.25 13.30
N GLY A 276 11.75 11.97 12.62
CA GLY A 276 12.11 12.97 11.61
C GLY A 276 12.61 12.41 10.27
N GLU A 277 12.82 11.10 10.15
CA GLU A 277 13.40 10.47 8.95
C GLU A 277 12.46 9.43 8.33
N GLY A 278 11.52 8.86 9.10
CA GLY A 278 10.61 7.81 8.68
C GLY A 278 11.23 6.43 8.64
N ILE A 279 10.80 5.59 7.68
CA ILE A 279 11.28 4.21 7.53
C ILE A 279 12.76 4.19 7.16
N SER A 280 13.54 3.39 7.88
CA SER A 280 14.97 3.22 7.63
C SER A 280 15.23 2.22 6.48
N TYR A 281 15.04 2.68 5.24
CA TYR A 281 15.22 1.86 4.04
C TYR A 281 16.64 1.30 3.91
N ILE A 282 17.65 2.13 4.20
CA ILE A 282 19.06 1.70 4.11
C ILE A 282 19.39 0.63 5.15
N SER A 283 18.79 0.69 6.34
CA SER A 283 18.91 -0.36 7.35
C SER A 283 18.37 -1.69 6.83
N GLU A 284 17.19 -1.68 6.22
CA GLU A 284 16.59 -2.87 5.62
C GLU A 284 17.43 -3.42 4.47
N LEU A 285 17.90 -2.55 3.57
CA LEU A 285 18.76 -2.93 2.45
C LEU A 285 20.05 -3.60 2.94
N LEU A 286 20.70 -3.02 3.95
CA LEU A 286 21.92 -3.57 4.54
C LEU A 286 21.65 -4.96 5.15
N ASP A 287 20.63 -5.11 5.95
CA ASP A 287 20.28 -6.37 6.60
C ASP A 287 19.95 -7.46 5.58
N LEU A 288 19.17 -7.14 4.56
CA LEU A 288 18.84 -8.08 3.49
C LEU A 288 20.06 -8.47 2.63
N CYS A 289 20.96 -7.55 2.38
CA CYS A 289 22.22 -7.85 1.68
C CYS A 289 23.16 -8.73 2.52
N VAL A 290 23.15 -8.56 3.85
CA VAL A 290 23.90 -9.46 4.75
C VAL A 290 23.28 -10.85 4.74
N ASP A 291 21.98 -10.98 4.82
CA ASP A 291 21.27 -12.26 4.77
C ASP A 291 21.49 -13.00 3.44
N ALA A 292 21.61 -12.27 2.36
CA ALA A 292 21.91 -12.80 1.01
C ALA A 292 23.39 -13.03 0.74
N ASN A 293 24.29 -12.81 1.71
CA ASN A 293 25.74 -12.85 1.56
C ASN A 293 26.32 -11.92 0.48
N ILE A 294 25.61 -10.88 0.12
CA ILE A 294 26.10 -9.81 -0.77
C ILE A 294 27.07 -8.91 0.00
N VAL A 295 26.68 -8.52 1.21
CA VAL A 295 27.53 -7.83 2.19
C VAL A 295 27.90 -8.83 3.27
N LYS A 296 29.18 -8.89 3.63
CA LYS A 296 29.67 -9.77 4.69
C LYS A 296 29.77 -8.99 6.00
N LYS A 297 29.31 -9.63 7.07
CA LYS A 297 29.44 -9.13 8.43
C LYS A 297 30.35 -10.08 9.22
N ALA A 298 31.45 -9.54 9.73
CA ALA A 298 32.37 -10.26 10.60
C ALA A 298 32.60 -9.43 11.88
N GLY A 299 32.05 -9.90 13.00
CA GLY A 299 32.01 -9.13 14.23
C GLY A 299 31.25 -7.82 14.04
N ALA A 300 31.88 -6.68 14.32
CA ALA A 300 31.31 -5.36 14.08
C ALA A 300 31.55 -4.80 12.67
N TRP A 301 32.34 -5.48 11.85
CA TRP A 301 32.73 -5.00 10.53
C TRP A 301 31.80 -5.49 9.43
N PHE A 302 31.38 -4.56 8.60
CA PHE A 302 30.70 -4.83 7.32
C PHE A 302 31.70 -4.66 6.18
N SER A 303 31.67 -5.57 5.21
CA SER A 303 32.56 -5.53 4.04
C SER A 303 31.83 -5.96 2.77
N TYR A 304 32.31 -5.43 1.65
CA TYR A 304 31.85 -5.78 0.31
C TYR A 304 33.06 -6.11 -0.57
N GLU A 305 33.08 -7.32 -1.15
CA GLU A 305 34.21 -7.81 -1.97
C GLU A 305 35.58 -7.61 -1.31
N GLY A 306 35.66 -7.86 0.00
CA GLY A 306 36.89 -7.73 0.78
C GLY A 306 37.22 -6.33 1.27
N GLU A 307 36.51 -5.29 0.80
CA GLU A 307 36.68 -3.91 1.27
C GLU A 307 35.75 -3.60 2.44
N LYS A 308 36.30 -3.01 3.49
CA LYS A 308 35.53 -2.58 4.66
C LYS A 308 34.69 -1.37 4.33
N ILE A 309 33.37 -1.44 4.59
CA ILE A 309 32.44 -0.33 4.38
C ILE A 309 32.04 0.36 5.69
N GLY A 310 32.24 -0.27 6.84
CA GLY A 310 31.98 0.36 8.12
C GLY A 310 32.14 -0.58 9.30
N GLN A 311 32.52 -0.02 10.42
CA GLN A 311 32.52 -0.69 11.71
C GLN A 311 31.21 -0.30 12.45
N GLY A 312 30.35 -1.29 12.67
CA GLY A 312 29.02 -1.10 13.20
C GLY A 312 28.00 -0.72 12.13
N LYS A 313 26.72 -0.94 12.47
CA LYS A 313 25.60 -0.75 11.52
C LYS A 313 25.45 0.71 11.06
N GLU A 314 25.59 1.66 11.98
CA GLU A 314 25.46 3.08 11.66
C GLU A 314 26.55 3.58 10.70
N ALA A 315 27.79 3.12 10.85
CA ALA A 315 28.87 3.46 9.93
C ALA A 315 28.65 2.86 8.54
N ALA A 316 28.17 1.61 8.45
CA ALA A 316 27.84 0.96 7.18
C ALA A 316 26.66 1.65 6.48
N LYS A 317 25.63 2.05 7.21
CA LYS A 317 24.50 2.83 6.69
C LYS A 317 24.96 4.19 6.15
N ALA A 318 25.83 4.88 6.88
CA ALA A 318 26.39 6.15 6.45
C ALA A 318 27.21 6.02 5.16
N TYR A 319 27.97 4.95 5.03
CA TYR A 319 28.72 4.65 3.81
C TYR A 319 27.81 4.45 2.60
N ILE A 320 26.74 3.66 2.75
CA ILE A 320 25.75 3.41 1.68
C ILE A 320 25.05 4.71 1.30
N LYS A 321 24.66 5.52 2.29
CA LYS A 321 24.00 6.81 2.07
C LYS A 321 24.89 7.82 1.34
N ALA A 322 26.19 7.83 1.64
CA ALA A 322 27.16 8.73 1.01
C ALA A 322 27.56 8.29 -0.41
N ASN A 323 27.28 7.05 -0.81
CA ASN A 323 27.66 6.46 -2.09
C ASN A 323 26.42 5.94 -2.86
N PRO A 324 25.67 6.82 -3.57
CA PRO A 324 24.46 6.44 -4.28
C PRO A 324 24.65 5.33 -5.32
N GLU A 325 25.79 5.29 -6.00
CA GLU A 325 26.11 4.24 -6.97
C GLU A 325 26.27 2.87 -6.29
N PHE A 326 26.90 2.84 -5.14
CA PHE A 326 27.04 1.63 -4.33
C PHE A 326 25.67 1.15 -3.82
N LYS A 327 24.80 2.07 -3.39
CA LYS A 327 23.41 1.77 -3.01
C LYS A 327 22.67 1.10 -4.15
N SER A 328 22.70 1.71 -5.35
CA SER A 328 22.02 1.17 -6.54
C SER A 328 22.54 -0.22 -6.91
N MET A 329 23.84 -0.44 -6.81
CA MET A 329 24.45 -1.74 -7.06
C MET A 329 23.96 -2.80 -6.05
N LEU A 330 23.85 -2.46 -4.77
CA LEU A 330 23.31 -3.37 -3.76
C LEU A 330 21.84 -3.71 -4.05
N GLU A 331 21.05 -2.73 -4.46
CA GLU A 331 19.65 -2.94 -4.83
C GLU A 331 19.51 -3.89 -6.02
N GLU A 332 20.30 -3.72 -7.05
CA GLU A 332 20.34 -4.62 -8.23
C GLU A 332 20.75 -6.03 -7.86
N LYS A 333 21.82 -6.18 -7.09
CA LYS A 333 22.30 -7.51 -6.65
C LYS A 333 21.29 -8.23 -5.77
N LEU A 334 20.60 -7.51 -4.89
CA LEU A 334 19.53 -8.07 -4.07
C LEU A 334 18.36 -8.53 -4.94
N LYS A 335 17.99 -7.75 -5.94
CA LYS A 335 16.93 -8.10 -6.90
C LYS A 335 17.28 -9.35 -7.69
N GLU A 336 18.51 -9.45 -8.21
CA GLU A 336 19.00 -10.63 -8.93
C GLU A 336 19.01 -11.89 -8.04
N PHE A 337 19.47 -11.76 -6.80
CA PHE A 337 19.46 -12.84 -5.82
C PHE A 337 18.05 -13.39 -5.57
N ARG A 338 17.08 -12.51 -5.42
CA ARG A 338 15.67 -12.88 -5.19
C ARG A 338 15.05 -13.55 -6.42
N THR A 339 15.30 -13.02 -7.62
CA THR A 339 14.80 -13.59 -8.87
C THR A 339 15.34 -15.01 -9.10
N ASN A 340 16.61 -15.24 -8.82
CA ASN A 340 17.22 -16.55 -8.97
C ASN A 340 16.66 -17.57 -7.96
N LYS A 341 16.34 -17.12 -6.74
CA LYS A 341 15.74 -17.98 -5.73
C LYS A 341 14.33 -18.43 -6.09
N ASP A 342 13.53 -17.52 -6.67
CA ASP A 342 12.14 -17.82 -7.11
C ASP A 342 12.10 -18.80 -8.31
N VAL A 343 13.21 -18.96 -9.05
CA VAL A 343 13.33 -19.92 -10.17
C VAL A 343 13.72 -21.32 -9.68
N GLU A 344 14.34 -21.43 -8.50
CA GLU A 344 14.80 -22.69 -7.91
C GLU A 344 13.74 -23.38 -7.02
N GLU A 345 12.69 -22.67 -6.59
CA GLU A 345 11.52 -23.20 -5.87
C GLU A 345 10.36 -23.51 -6.85
#